data_e155f031081b59e1ca0c02735c2db73d
#
_entry.id   e155f031081b59e1ca0c02735c2db73d
#
_cell.length_a   1.000
_cell.length_b   1.000
_cell.length_c   1.000
_cell.angle_alpha   90.00
_cell.angle_beta   90.00
_cell.angle_gamma   90.00
#
_symmetry.space_group_name_H-M   'P 1'
#
loop_
_entity.id
_entity.type
_entity.pdbx_description
1 polymer ?
#
loop_
_entity_poly.entity_id
_entity_poly.type
_entity_poly.pdbx_seq_one_letter_code
_entity_poly.pdbx_strand_id
1 'polypeptide(L)'
;MSGYVHPTRGPVTCPAAPLVAGWLHERGFAARIGADGVLPAGRGGRLFATTYIDLDGAVVGIAVIAPARQEAVAAEAVRVWSATVRTRRLIVCASAPACGPTPVVPSQPLNRIPPSAGGAGQAECPRAAATWAAVRQYEVRGDTVLVLGGGFAPADPAAQQTGRVRVPDVAGAQALRSVDPERLSFVQHPCSPVEEVAEILGVLRARFPFLRGQHPDQWCYRSSDRRRAVRAVAESSDLVLVSAGSTLAASIRSGAFVAFNGLNALRPEEIAAAATVGVIAPLRAAEGAVDATDAVVGAIGGLGPVSVAYHRTVTEVATDVLARTPRRP
;
A
#
# COMPACT_ATOMS: atom_id res chain seq x y z
N MET A 1 13.06 10.26 -21.83
CA MET A 1 13.85 9.11 -22.33
C MET A 1 14.17 8.22 -21.14
N SER A 2 14.15 6.89 -21.31
CA SER A 2 14.57 5.93 -20.28
C SER A 2 16.10 5.78 -20.16
N GLY A 3 16.85 6.20 -21.19
CA GLY A 3 18.31 6.23 -21.21
C GLY A 3 18.86 6.87 -22.49
N TYR A 4 20.17 7.15 -22.49
CA TYR A 4 20.93 7.65 -23.64
C TYR A 4 22.43 7.40 -23.44
N VAL A 5 23.22 7.59 -24.50
CA VAL A 5 24.69 7.51 -24.39
C VAL A 5 25.26 8.94 -24.32
N HIS A 6 25.89 9.25 -23.19
CA HIS A 6 26.57 10.53 -23.02
C HIS A 6 27.98 10.47 -23.66
N PRO A 7 28.43 11.50 -24.40
CA PRO A 7 29.70 11.45 -25.14
C PRO A 7 30.92 11.14 -24.30
N THR A 8 30.95 11.57 -23.04
CA THR A 8 32.11 11.42 -22.15
C THR A 8 31.87 10.52 -20.94
N ARG A 9 30.59 10.24 -20.58
CA ARG A 9 30.19 9.46 -19.41
C ARG A 9 29.68 8.07 -19.72
N GLY A 10 29.53 7.74 -21.01
CA GLY A 10 28.96 6.46 -21.44
C GLY A 10 27.45 6.36 -21.27
N PRO A 11 26.91 5.15 -21.03
CA PRO A 11 25.49 4.94 -20.90
C PRO A 11 24.94 5.63 -19.65
N VAL A 12 23.81 6.33 -19.82
CA VAL A 12 23.05 7.03 -18.76
C VAL A 12 21.66 6.44 -18.69
N THR A 13 21.25 6.02 -17.51
CA THR A 13 19.87 5.59 -17.23
C THR A 13 19.03 6.77 -16.75
N CYS A 14 17.75 6.81 -17.07
CA CYS A 14 16.83 7.88 -16.69
C CYS A 14 15.58 7.30 -16.01
N PRO A 15 15.67 6.78 -14.78
CA PRO A 15 14.53 6.16 -14.10
C PRO A 15 13.40 7.15 -13.80
N ALA A 16 13.69 8.44 -13.65
CA ALA A 16 12.70 9.50 -13.44
C ALA A 16 11.93 9.89 -14.72
N ALA A 17 12.20 9.25 -15.87
CA ALA A 17 11.52 9.57 -17.13
C ALA A 17 9.98 9.57 -17.05
N PRO A 18 9.30 8.66 -16.31
CA PRO A 18 7.86 8.70 -16.15
C PRO A 18 7.35 9.96 -15.43
N LEU A 19 8.08 10.46 -14.44
CA LEU A 19 7.74 11.70 -13.72
C LEU A 19 7.82 12.91 -14.65
N VAL A 20 8.91 12.99 -15.42
CA VAL A 20 9.12 14.07 -16.41
C VAL A 20 8.06 14.03 -17.51
N ALA A 21 7.71 12.84 -18.00
CA ALA A 21 6.66 12.67 -19.00
C ALA A 21 5.29 13.08 -18.45
N GLY A 22 4.95 12.70 -17.22
CA GLY A 22 3.72 13.11 -16.55
C GLY A 22 3.61 14.62 -16.43
N TRP A 23 4.66 15.27 -15.97
CA TRP A 23 4.74 16.73 -15.84
C TRP A 23 4.55 17.46 -17.19
N LEU A 24 5.09 16.89 -18.28
CA LEU A 24 4.90 17.43 -19.64
C LEU A 24 3.46 17.23 -20.13
N HIS A 25 2.86 16.07 -19.88
CA HIS A 25 1.48 15.77 -20.26
C HIS A 25 0.48 16.71 -19.57
N GLU A 26 0.66 17.03 -18.31
CA GLU A 26 -0.19 17.99 -17.58
C GLU A 26 -0.16 19.39 -18.21
N ARG A 27 0.93 19.72 -18.92
CA ARG A 27 1.08 20.99 -19.64
C ARG A 27 0.66 20.92 -21.11
N GLY A 28 -0.02 19.82 -21.50
CA GLY A 28 -0.54 19.62 -22.85
C GLY A 28 0.48 19.13 -23.86
N PHE A 29 1.67 18.70 -23.46
CA PHE A 29 2.69 18.17 -24.35
C PHE A 29 2.62 16.65 -24.46
N ALA A 30 2.52 16.12 -25.69
CA ALA A 30 2.56 14.67 -25.93
C ALA A 30 4.00 14.15 -25.78
N ALA A 31 4.35 13.72 -24.56
CA ALA A 31 5.65 13.11 -24.27
C ALA A 31 5.57 11.59 -24.39
N ARG A 32 6.63 10.96 -24.92
CA ARG A 32 6.80 9.50 -24.98
C ARG A 32 8.11 9.11 -24.32
N ILE A 33 8.11 7.99 -23.63
CA ILE A 33 9.31 7.41 -23.04
C ILE A 33 9.88 6.44 -24.07
N GLY A 34 11.04 6.79 -24.65
CA GLY A 34 11.76 5.94 -25.59
C GLY A 34 13.06 5.43 -25.00
N ALA A 35 13.50 4.25 -25.42
CA ALA A 35 14.70 3.60 -24.91
C ALA A 35 16.02 4.18 -25.48
N ASP A 36 16.02 4.64 -26.73
CA ASP A 36 17.28 4.75 -27.48
C ASP A 36 17.75 6.18 -27.82
N GLY A 37 17.15 7.20 -27.26
CA GLY A 37 17.54 8.58 -27.54
C GLY A 37 17.44 9.00 -29.02
N VAL A 38 16.86 8.17 -29.85
CA VAL A 38 16.70 8.41 -31.28
C VAL A 38 15.38 9.10 -31.53
N LEU A 39 15.45 10.29 -32.05
CA LEU A 39 14.27 10.91 -32.65
C LEU A 39 13.82 10.07 -33.85
N PRO A 40 12.49 9.99 -34.08
CA PRO A 40 12.00 9.37 -35.30
C PRO A 40 12.74 9.95 -36.50
N ALA A 41 13.21 9.13 -37.42
CA ALA A 41 14.01 9.49 -38.56
C ALA A 41 13.38 10.72 -39.30
N GLY A 42 14.18 11.75 -39.53
CA GLY A 42 13.78 12.96 -40.27
C GLY A 42 13.32 14.15 -39.40
N ARG A 43 13.28 14.07 -38.08
CA ARG A 43 12.98 15.21 -37.20
C ARG A 43 14.20 15.56 -36.35
N GLY A 44 14.89 16.65 -36.73
CA GLY A 44 15.93 17.22 -35.86
C GLY A 44 15.39 17.53 -34.46
N GLY A 45 16.16 17.28 -33.44
CA GLY A 45 15.82 17.62 -32.07
C GLY A 45 17.04 17.82 -31.23
N ARG A 46 16.86 18.55 -30.12
CA ARG A 46 17.92 18.85 -29.16
C ARG A 46 17.72 18.06 -27.87
N LEU A 47 18.80 17.51 -27.36
CA LEU A 47 18.83 16.83 -26.06
C LEU A 47 19.11 17.86 -24.96
N PHE A 48 18.24 17.87 -23.94
CA PHE A 48 18.44 18.58 -22.69
C PHE A 48 18.61 17.50 -21.61
N ALA A 49 19.69 17.56 -20.83
CA ALA A 49 19.98 16.55 -19.83
C ALA A 49 20.78 17.08 -18.65
N THR A 50 20.56 16.50 -17.50
CA THR A 50 21.39 16.59 -16.30
C THR A 50 21.78 15.19 -15.87
N THR A 51 23.01 14.99 -15.39
CA THR A 51 23.47 13.68 -14.89
C THR A 51 24.12 13.80 -13.51
N TYR A 52 24.00 12.75 -12.73
CA TYR A 52 24.70 12.59 -11.45
C TYR A 52 25.22 11.14 -11.33
N ILE A 53 26.04 10.89 -10.31
CA ILE A 53 26.56 9.56 -10.01
C ILE A 53 25.77 9.03 -8.79
N ASP A 54 25.20 7.84 -8.93
CA ASP A 54 24.46 7.16 -7.86
C ASP A 54 25.42 6.47 -6.87
N LEU A 55 24.86 5.91 -5.78
CA LEU A 55 25.65 5.28 -4.70
C LEU A 55 26.45 4.05 -5.17
N ASP A 56 26.01 3.38 -6.20
CA ASP A 56 26.68 2.23 -6.84
C ASP A 56 27.71 2.64 -7.92
N GLY A 57 27.87 3.96 -8.15
CA GLY A 57 28.75 4.50 -9.17
C GLY A 57 28.15 4.58 -10.57
N ALA A 58 26.89 4.20 -10.75
CA ALA A 58 26.19 4.30 -12.03
C ALA A 58 25.91 5.76 -12.40
N VAL A 59 25.96 6.06 -13.71
CA VAL A 59 25.57 7.38 -14.21
C VAL A 59 24.08 7.42 -14.46
N VAL A 60 23.39 8.23 -13.69
CA VAL A 60 21.95 8.43 -13.75
C VAL A 60 21.66 9.85 -14.23
N GLY A 61 20.54 10.06 -14.93
CA GLY A 61 20.19 11.36 -15.45
C GLY A 61 18.69 11.62 -15.59
N ILE A 62 18.41 12.87 -15.87
CA ILE A 62 17.11 13.39 -16.29
C ILE A 62 17.30 13.96 -17.69
N ALA A 63 16.55 13.44 -18.67
CA ALA A 63 16.78 13.83 -20.06
C ALA A 63 15.47 13.94 -20.86
N VAL A 64 15.39 14.98 -21.69
CA VAL A 64 14.30 15.23 -22.63
C VAL A 64 14.89 15.59 -23.99
N ILE A 65 14.38 14.96 -25.06
CA ILE A 65 14.65 15.38 -26.44
C ILE A 65 13.42 16.10 -26.95
N ALA A 66 13.61 17.27 -27.56
CA ALA A 66 12.53 18.06 -28.11
C ALA A 66 12.89 18.68 -29.46
N PRO A 67 11.91 18.83 -30.38
CA PRO A 67 12.08 19.61 -31.60
C PRO A 67 12.20 21.09 -31.24
N ALA A 68 12.76 21.92 -32.18
CA ALA A 68 13.05 23.34 -31.98
C ALA A 68 11.90 24.13 -31.32
N ARG A 69 10.66 23.89 -31.76
CA ARG A 69 9.46 24.56 -31.22
C ARG A 69 9.13 24.22 -29.73
N GLN A 70 9.73 23.20 -29.16
CA GLN A 70 9.47 22.72 -27.80
C GLN A 70 10.73 22.75 -26.94
N GLU A 71 11.83 23.32 -27.39
CA GLU A 71 13.10 23.37 -26.64
C GLU A 71 12.95 24.08 -25.29
N ALA A 72 12.22 25.17 -25.23
CA ALA A 72 12.03 25.94 -24.00
C ALA A 72 11.34 25.11 -22.92
N VAL A 73 10.28 24.37 -23.26
CA VAL A 73 9.57 23.52 -22.26
C VAL A 73 10.38 22.29 -21.89
N ALA A 74 11.18 21.74 -22.83
CA ALA A 74 12.07 20.62 -22.52
C ALA A 74 13.21 21.04 -21.57
N ALA A 75 13.81 22.20 -21.80
CA ALA A 75 14.81 22.78 -20.91
C ALA A 75 14.22 23.06 -19.53
N GLU A 76 13.00 23.61 -19.47
CA GLU A 76 12.27 23.86 -18.23
C GLU A 76 11.98 22.56 -17.47
N ALA A 77 11.50 21.51 -18.14
CA ALA A 77 11.26 20.22 -17.53
C ALA A 77 12.52 19.65 -16.88
N VAL A 78 13.65 19.66 -17.60
CA VAL A 78 14.92 19.19 -17.04
C VAL A 78 15.37 20.08 -15.88
N ARG A 79 15.25 21.40 -16.00
CA ARG A 79 15.63 22.33 -14.92
C ARG A 79 14.84 22.09 -13.65
N VAL A 80 13.51 21.99 -13.75
CA VAL A 80 12.61 21.82 -12.61
C VAL A 80 12.86 20.49 -11.91
N TRP A 81 12.94 19.40 -12.67
CA TRP A 81 13.20 18.08 -12.09
C TRP A 81 14.64 17.92 -11.60
N SER A 82 15.61 18.56 -12.23
CA SER A 82 17.01 18.57 -11.74
C SER A 82 17.15 19.30 -10.40
N ALA A 83 16.33 20.29 -10.13
CA ALA A 83 16.29 20.97 -8.84
C ALA A 83 15.80 20.07 -7.69
N THR A 84 15.15 18.95 -8.03
CA THR A 84 14.73 17.96 -7.03
C THR A 84 15.81 16.91 -6.72
N VAL A 85 16.93 16.88 -7.47
CA VAL A 85 17.98 15.88 -7.31
C VAL A 85 18.69 16.07 -5.96
N ARG A 86 18.58 15.07 -5.10
CA ARG A 86 19.21 15.04 -3.78
C ARG A 86 19.27 13.62 -3.22
N THR A 87 20.14 13.38 -2.25
CA THR A 87 20.14 12.13 -1.49
C THR A 87 18.86 11.99 -0.67
N ARG A 88 18.22 10.82 -0.74
CA ARG A 88 16.96 10.53 -0.03
C ARG A 88 16.98 9.18 0.64
N ARG A 89 16.14 9.05 1.66
CA ARG A 89 15.75 7.79 2.25
C ARG A 89 14.32 7.46 1.81
N LEU A 90 14.11 6.26 1.26
CA LEU A 90 12.78 5.73 0.97
C LEU A 90 12.41 4.70 2.03
N ILE A 91 11.21 4.82 2.60
CA ILE A 91 10.66 3.83 3.52
C ILE A 91 9.42 3.24 2.87
N VAL A 92 9.52 2.01 2.40
CA VAL A 92 8.45 1.33 1.67
C VAL A 92 7.65 0.46 2.64
N CYS A 93 6.37 0.77 2.79
CA CYS A 93 5.41 -0.10 3.45
C CYS A 93 4.76 -0.99 2.39
N ALA A 94 5.36 -2.16 2.17
CA ALA A 94 4.93 -3.10 1.14
C ALA A 94 3.50 -3.61 1.36
N SER A 95 2.85 -4.05 0.29
CA SER A 95 1.55 -4.74 0.38
C SER A 95 1.66 -5.93 1.33
N ALA A 96 0.63 -6.14 2.14
CA ALA A 96 0.59 -7.36 2.94
C ALA A 96 0.42 -8.58 2.00
N PRO A 97 1.19 -9.66 2.18
CA PRO A 97 0.98 -10.87 1.40
C PRO A 97 -0.47 -11.35 1.55
N ALA A 98 -1.02 -12.03 0.55
CA ALA A 98 -2.37 -12.59 0.63
C ALA A 98 -2.55 -13.41 1.92
N CYS A 99 -3.76 -13.44 2.48
CA CYS A 99 -4.07 -14.23 3.67
C CYS A 99 -4.06 -15.73 3.29
N GLY A 100 -2.88 -16.33 3.23
CA GLY A 100 -2.66 -17.75 3.05
C GLY A 100 -1.57 -18.23 4.02
N PRO A 101 -1.32 -19.53 4.15
CA PRO A 101 -0.17 -20.01 4.90
C PRO A 101 1.07 -19.38 4.28
N THR A 102 1.74 -18.54 5.07
CA THR A 102 3.01 -17.95 4.65
C THR A 102 3.98 -19.12 4.44
N PRO A 103 4.54 -19.33 3.25
CA PRO A 103 5.65 -20.25 3.14
C PRO A 103 6.73 -19.75 4.11
N VAL A 104 7.18 -20.62 5.02
CA VAL A 104 8.34 -20.35 5.86
C VAL A 104 9.52 -20.22 4.92
N VAL A 105 9.86 -18.99 4.55
CA VAL A 105 11.05 -18.72 3.78
C VAL A 105 12.21 -18.76 4.77
N PRO A 106 13.14 -19.72 4.66
CA PRO A 106 14.35 -19.70 5.45
C PRO A 106 15.07 -18.38 5.16
N SER A 107 15.67 -17.80 6.19
CA SER A 107 16.35 -16.51 6.22
C SER A 107 17.29 -16.32 5.02
N GLN A 108 16.78 -15.72 3.95
CA GLN A 108 17.61 -15.31 2.82
C GLN A 108 18.05 -13.86 2.99
N PRO A 109 19.26 -13.49 2.53
CA PRO A 109 19.76 -12.15 2.64
C PRO A 109 18.84 -11.14 1.94
N LEU A 110 18.70 -9.96 2.54
CA LEU A 110 17.72 -8.89 2.29
C LEU A 110 17.67 -8.29 0.87
N ASN A 111 18.49 -8.76 -0.08
CA ASN A 111 18.64 -8.14 -1.40
C ASN A 111 17.83 -8.79 -2.55
N ARG A 112 16.97 -9.77 -2.28
CA ARG A 112 16.08 -10.31 -3.32
C ARG A 112 14.65 -10.35 -2.82
N ILE A 113 13.81 -9.51 -3.40
CA ILE A 113 12.36 -9.68 -3.36
C ILE A 113 12.08 -10.95 -4.15
N PRO A 114 11.50 -12.02 -3.55
CA PRO A 114 11.05 -13.13 -4.36
C PRO A 114 9.98 -12.61 -5.32
N PRO A 115 10.02 -12.99 -6.62
CA PRO A 115 8.95 -12.65 -7.54
C PRO A 115 7.64 -13.14 -6.91
N SER A 116 6.64 -12.28 -6.86
CA SER A 116 5.30 -12.65 -6.44
C SER A 116 4.87 -13.85 -7.28
N ALA A 117 4.62 -14.97 -6.64
CA ALA A 117 4.06 -16.15 -7.30
C ALA A 117 2.69 -15.74 -7.85
N GLY A 118 2.68 -15.35 -9.11
CA GLY A 118 1.47 -15.07 -9.87
C GLY A 118 0.66 -16.35 -10.01
N GLY A 119 -0.66 -16.25 -9.81
CA GLY A 119 -1.60 -17.18 -10.35
C GLY A 119 -1.80 -18.49 -9.58
N ALA A 120 -2.16 -18.41 -8.30
CA ALA A 120 -2.98 -19.45 -7.68
C ALA A 120 -4.25 -18.79 -7.16
N GLY A 121 -5.41 -19.35 -7.48
CA GLY A 121 -6.72 -18.85 -7.11
C GLY A 121 -6.74 -18.38 -5.64
N GLN A 122 -7.47 -17.31 -5.35
CA GLN A 122 -7.51 -16.64 -4.06
C GLN A 122 -7.66 -17.67 -2.95
N ALA A 123 -6.55 -18.07 -2.33
CA ALA A 123 -6.60 -18.97 -1.19
C ALA A 123 -7.44 -18.26 -0.13
N GLU A 124 -8.56 -18.86 0.24
CA GLU A 124 -9.47 -18.29 1.24
C GLU A 124 -8.67 -17.96 2.51
N CYS A 125 -8.85 -16.77 3.01
CA CYS A 125 -8.21 -16.36 4.25
C CYS A 125 -8.62 -17.32 5.37
N PRO A 126 -7.68 -18.05 6.03
CA PRO A 126 -8.04 -19.04 7.05
C PRO A 126 -8.85 -18.44 8.20
N ARG A 127 -8.64 -17.14 8.48
CA ARG A 127 -9.42 -16.42 9.50
C ARG A 127 -10.84 -16.11 9.03
N ALA A 128 -11.02 -15.81 7.74
CA ALA A 128 -12.36 -15.64 7.19
C ALA A 128 -13.13 -16.97 7.26
N ALA A 129 -12.52 -18.06 6.83
CA ALA A 129 -13.13 -19.39 6.93
C ALA A 129 -13.53 -19.74 8.35
N ALA A 130 -12.63 -19.51 9.34
CA ALA A 130 -12.91 -19.74 10.75
C ALA A 130 -14.03 -18.84 11.29
N THR A 131 -14.07 -17.57 10.89
CA THR A 131 -15.15 -16.64 11.27
C THR A 131 -16.50 -17.12 10.75
N TRP A 132 -16.58 -17.50 9.49
CA TRP A 132 -17.82 -17.98 8.91
C TRP A 132 -18.25 -19.35 9.46
N ALA A 133 -17.31 -20.19 9.86
CA ALA A 133 -17.61 -21.42 10.60
C ALA A 133 -18.22 -21.11 11.98
N ALA A 134 -17.69 -20.12 12.71
CA ALA A 134 -18.24 -19.68 13.98
C ALA A 134 -19.64 -19.09 13.83
N VAL A 135 -19.88 -18.29 12.76
CA VAL A 135 -21.23 -17.78 12.43
C VAL A 135 -22.22 -18.92 12.31
N ARG A 136 -21.93 -19.92 11.47
CA ARG A 136 -22.82 -21.10 11.31
C ARG A 136 -23.04 -21.84 12.62
N GLN A 137 -22.03 -21.96 13.46
CA GLN A 137 -22.17 -22.63 14.77
C GLN A 137 -23.12 -21.87 15.72
N TYR A 138 -23.07 -20.53 15.71
CA TYR A 138 -23.97 -19.70 16.50
C TYR A 138 -25.40 -19.75 15.98
N GLU A 139 -25.58 -19.73 14.65
CA GLU A 139 -26.89 -19.86 14.00
C GLU A 139 -27.57 -21.21 14.31
N VAL A 140 -26.84 -22.32 14.28
CA VAL A 140 -27.35 -23.64 14.65
C VAL A 140 -27.84 -23.67 16.11
N ARG A 141 -27.27 -22.85 17.00
CA ARG A 141 -27.76 -22.68 18.38
C ARG A 141 -28.98 -21.77 18.48
N GLY A 142 -29.42 -21.18 17.39
CA GLY A 142 -30.53 -20.25 17.35
C GLY A 142 -30.17 -18.82 17.77
N ASP A 143 -28.88 -18.46 17.79
CA ASP A 143 -28.44 -17.12 18.11
C ASP A 143 -28.58 -16.18 16.89
N THR A 144 -28.95 -14.92 17.13
CA THR A 144 -28.75 -13.84 16.16
C THR A 144 -27.28 -13.45 16.18
N VAL A 145 -26.60 -13.50 15.04
CA VAL A 145 -25.15 -13.25 14.96
C VAL A 145 -24.86 -11.84 14.49
N LEU A 146 -24.18 -11.06 15.33
CA LEU A 146 -23.68 -9.74 15.00
C LEU A 146 -22.32 -9.86 14.34
N VAL A 147 -22.17 -9.36 13.10
CA VAL A 147 -20.89 -9.31 12.40
C VAL A 147 -20.32 -7.91 12.55
N LEU A 148 -19.28 -7.77 13.39
CA LEU A 148 -18.74 -6.47 13.82
C LEU A 148 -17.65 -5.95 12.91
N GLY A 149 -17.79 -4.70 12.49
CA GLY A 149 -16.80 -3.95 11.75
C GLY A 149 -17.04 -3.89 10.24
N GLY A 150 -16.34 -2.96 9.58
CA GLY A 150 -16.46 -2.62 8.16
C GLY A 150 -15.38 -3.23 7.25
N GLY A 151 -14.78 -4.37 7.62
CA GLY A 151 -13.61 -4.93 6.92
C GLY A 151 -13.76 -5.11 5.41
N PHE A 152 -12.62 -5.21 4.74
CA PHE A 152 -12.49 -5.33 3.28
C PHE A 152 -12.65 -6.75 2.73
N ALA A 153 -12.92 -7.73 3.58
CA ALA A 153 -13.17 -9.07 3.07
C ALA A 153 -14.41 -9.07 2.17
N PRO A 154 -14.44 -9.91 1.12
CA PRO A 154 -15.64 -10.09 0.32
C PRO A 154 -16.82 -10.32 1.25
N ALA A 155 -17.94 -9.68 0.94
CA ALA A 155 -19.18 -9.95 1.66
C ALA A 155 -19.41 -11.47 1.65
N ASP A 156 -19.78 -12.03 2.80
CA ASP A 156 -20.22 -13.41 2.86
C ASP A 156 -21.32 -13.60 1.80
N PRO A 157 -21.17 -14.52 0.84
CA PRO A 157 -22.21 -14.78 -0.15
C PRO A 157 -23.56 -15.13 0.49
N ALA A 158 -23.56 -15.53 1.76
CA ALA A 158 -24.75 -15.79 2.55
C ALA A 158 -25.17 -14.59 3.45
N ALA A 159 -24.61 -13.39 3.26
CA ALA A 159 -24.89 -12.21 4.10
C ALA A 159 -26.36 -11.73 4.09
N GLN A 160 -27.20 -12.28 3.22
CA GLN A 160 -28.65 -12.01 3.15
C GLN A 160 -29.50 -13.06 3.90
N GLN A 161 -28.87 -13.98 4.61
CA GLN A 161 -29.60 -14.99 5.36
C GLN A 161 -30.20 -14.41 6.65
N THR A 162 -31.43 -14.81 6.95
CA THR A 162 -32.10 -14.50 8.22
C THR A 162 -31.26 -14.97 9.41
N GLY A 163 -31.03 -14.09 10.38
CA GLY A 163 -30.26 -14.41 11.59
C GLY A 163 -28.90 -13.71 11.71
N ARG A 164 -28.49 -12.95 10.68
CA ARG A 164 -27.25 -12.18 10.70
C ARG A 164 -27.52 -10.69 10.65
N VAL A 165 -26.81 -9.94 11.49
CA VAL A 165 -26.90 -8.47 11.52
C VAL A 165 -25.49 -7.90 11.40
N ARG A 166 -25.26 -7.09 10.38
CA ARG A 166 -24.01 -6.36 10.23
C ARG A 166 -24.01 -5.11 11.11
N VAL A 167 -22.97 -4.95 11.90
CA VAL A 167 -22.73 -3.79 12.77
C VAL A 167 -21.39 -3.17 12.37
N PRO A 168 -21.39 -2.26 11.38
CA PRO A 168 -20.15 -1.78 10.78
C PRO A 168 -19.35 -0.83 11.69
N ASP A 169 -20.02 -0.11 12.58
CA ASP A 169 -19.47 0.96 13.40
C ASP A 169 -20.25 1.14 14.71
N VAL A 170 -19.81 2.09 15.53
CA VAL A 170 -20.44 2.45 16.81
C VAL A 170 -21.86 2.96 16.63
N ALA A 171 -22.13 3.71 15.57
CA ALA A 171 -23.49 4.22 15.29
C ALA A 171 -24.45 3.06 14.99
N GLY A 172 -24.00 2.08 14.21
CA GLY A 172 -24.75 0.83 13.98
C GLY A 172 -25.01 0.05 15.28
N ALA A 173 -24.02 -0.01 16.19
CA ALA A 173 -24.19 -0.63 17.50
C ALA A 173 -25.22 0.10 18.37
N GLN A 174 -25.26 1.42 18.33
CA GLN A 174 -26.25 2.24 19.05
C GLN A 174 -27.65 2.13 18.43
N ALA A 175 -27.72 2.04 17.11
CA ALA A 175 -28.99 1.93 16.37
C ALA A 175 -29.64 0.53 16.42
N LEU A 176 -28.90 -0.49 16.86
CA LEU A 176 -29.38 -1.87 16.89
C LEU A 176 -30.71 -2.00 17.66
N ARG A 177 -31.73 -2.57 17.03
CA ARG A 177 -33.08 -2.77 17.59
C ARG A 177 -33.57 -4.18 17.27
N SER A 178 -34.64 -4.59 17.94
CA SER A 178 -35.39 -5.81 17.62
C SER A 178 -34.57 -7.10 17.62
N VAL A 179 -33.66 -7.25 18.59
CA VAL A 179 -32.88 -8.46 18.82
C VAL A 179 -33.20 -9.05 20.20
N ASP A 180 -33.22 -10.38 20.27
CA ASP A 180 -33.37 -11.07 21.54
C ASP A 180 -32.05 -10.98 22.32
N PRO A 181 -31.97 -10.28 23.46
CA PRO A 181 -30.76 -10.07 24.21
C PRO A 181 -30.14 -11.34 24.79
N GLU A 182 -30.93 -12.41 24.96
CA GLU A 182 -30.44 -13.69 25.51
C GLU A 182 -29.88 -14.60 24.41
N ARG A 183 -30.25 -14.35 23.15
CA ARG A 183 -29.82 -15.09 21.96
C ARG A 183 -28.98 -14.25 21.01
N LEU A 184 -27.97 -13.59 21.56
CA LEU A 184 -27.06 -12.75 20.83
C LEU A 184 -25.64 -13.28 20.90
N SER A 185 -25.03 -13.44 19.71
CA SER A 185 -23.61 -13.76 19.58
C SER A 185 -22.94 -12.79 18.62
N PHE A 186 -21.61 -12.62 18.74
CA PHE A 186 -20.88 -11.76 17.81
C PHE A 186 -19.66 -12.48 17.22
N VAL A 187 -19.26 -12.02 16.03
CA VAL A 187 -17.98 -12.34 15.40
C VAL A 187 -17.35 -11.07 14.86
N GLN A 188 -16.00 -11.03 14.82
CA GLN A 188 -15.29 -9.99 14.10
C GLN A 188 -15.44 -10.22 12.60
N HIS A 189 -15.87 -9.20 11.85
CA HIS A 189 -15.78 -9.26 10.38
C HIS A 189 -14.32 -9.41 9.96
N PRO A 190 -13.97 -10.37 9.09
CA PRO A 190 -12.59 -10.58 8.64
C PRO A 190 -11.97 -9.28 8.11
N CYS A 191 -10.69 -9.05 8.46
CA CYS A 191 -9.93 -7.84 8.10
C CYS A 191 -10.47 -6.52 8.68
N SER A 192 -11.41 -6.52 9.60
CA SER A 192 -11.73 -5.32 10.38
C SER A 192 -10.64 -5.01 11.39
N PRO A 193 -10.27 -3.75 11.58
CA PRO A 193 -9.33 -3.36 12.63
C PRO A 193 -9.87 -3.70 14.01
N VAL A 194 -9.01 -4.28 14.83
CA VAL A 194 -9.39 -4.74 16.18
C VAL A 194 -9.83 -3.60 17.07
N GLU A 195 -9.23 -2.43 16.91
CA GLU A 195 -9.55 -1.22 17.66
C GLU A 195 -11.01 -0.80 17.41
N GLU A 196 -11.45 -0.78 16.15
CA GLU A 196 -12.83 -0.47 15.78
C GLU A 196 -13.82 -1.50 16.32
N VAL A 197 -13.47 -2.77 16.22
CA VAL A 197 -14.30 -3.88 16.75
C VAL A 197 -14.40 -3.79 18.27
N ALA A 198 -13.34 -3.40 18.96
CA ALA A 198 -13.35 -3.22 20.42
C ALA A 198 -14.28 -2.08 20.86
N GLU A 199 -14.27 -0.96 20.12
CA GLU A 199 -15.18 0.17 20.38
C GLU A 199 -16.65 -0.24 20.17
N ILE A 200 -16.97 -0.89 19.07
CA ILE A 200 -18.29 -1.45 18.78
C ILE A 200 -18.73 -2.40 19.89
N LEU A 201 -17.85 -3.32 20.28
CA LEU A 201 -18.11 -4.32 21.31
C LEU A 201 -18.32 -3.69 22.69
N GLY A 202 -17.60 -2.61 23.01
CA GLY A 202 -17.81 -1.83 24.23
C GLY A 202 -19.25 -1.32 24.36
N VAL A 203 -19.78 -0.74 23.27
CA VAL A 203 -21.18 -0.27 23.21
C VAL A 203 -22.16 -1.42 23.32
N LEU A 204 -21.92 -2.50 22.59
CA LEU A 204 -22.80 -3.66 22.60
C LEU A 204 -22.86 -4.35 23.96
N ARG A 205 -21.72 -4.53 24.65
CA ARG A 205 -21.67 -5.15 25.98
C ARG A 205 -22.36 -4.32 27.05
N ALA A 206 -22.29 -3.00 26.96
CA ALA A 206 -23.05 -2.11 27.85
C ALA A 206 -24.57 -2.26 27.69
N ARG A 207 -25.04 -2.58 26.47
CA ARG A 207 -26.45 -2.76 26.13
C ARG A 207 -26.94 -4.20 26.31
N PHE A 208 -26.08 -5.17 26.06
CA PHE A 208 -26.39 -6.60 26.05
C PHE A 208 -25.36 -7.35 26.93
N PRO A 209 -25.55 -7.40 28.25
CA PRO A 209 -24.58 -7.99 29.18
C PRO A 209 -24.29 -9.46 28.93
N PHE A 210 -25.23 -10.19 28.35
CA PHE A 210 -25.09 -11.62 28.04
C PHE A 210 -24.55 -11.91 26.63
N LEU A 211 -24.10 -10.86 25.90
CA LEU A 211 -23.53 -11.00 24.56
C LEU A 211 -22.33 -11.94 24.56
N ARG A 212 -22.45 -13.04 23.85
CA ARG A 212 -21.42 -14.08 23.66
C ARG A 212 -20.70 -13.86 22.33
N GLY A 213 -19.55 -14.51 22.14
CA GLY A 213 -18.91 -14.45 20.82
C GLY A 213 -17.48 -14.96 20.81
N GLN A 214 -16.78 -14.58 19.75
CA GLN A 214 -15.41 -15.00 19.53
C GLN A 214 -14.46 -14.49 20.62
N HIS A 215 -13.55 -15.36 21.03
CA HIS A 215 -12.43 -14.95 21.88
C HIS A 215 -11.45 -14.05 21.08
N PRO A 216 -10.82 -13.04 21.69
CA PRO A 216 -9.86 -12.15 21.00
C PRO A 216 -8.74 -12.89 20.26
N ASP A 217 -8.29 -14.06 20.72
CA ASP A 217 -7.27 -14.86 20.04
C ASP A 217 -7.74 -15.43 18.68
N GLN A 218 -9.05 -15.46 18.45
CA GLN A 218 -9.64 -15.85 17.17
C GLN A 218 -9.76 -14.71 16.18
N TRP A 219 -9.47 -13.49 16.61
CA TRP A 219 -9.59 -12.29 15.80
C TRP A 219 -8.45 -12.16 14.80
N CYS A 220 -8.69 -11.39 13.72
CA CYS A 220 -7.67 -11.06 12.75
C CYS A 220 -7.04 -9.72 13.09
N TYR A 221 -5.78 -9.71 13.48
CA TYR A 221 -5.03 -8.49 13.85
C TYR A 221 -4.35 -7.81 12.66
N ARG A 222 -4.40 -8.41 11.49
CA ARG A 222 -3.62 -7.98 10.32
C ARG A 222 -3.90 -6.54 9.90
N SER A 223 -5.16 -6.11 9.92
CA SER A 223 -5.54 -4.73 9.57
C SER A 223 -5.02 -3.72 10.59
N SER A 224 -5.05 -4.07 11.88
CA SER A 224 -4.48 -3.24 12.95
C SER A 224 -2.97 -3.10 12.82
N ASP A 225 -2.26 -4.21 12.57
CA ASP A 225 -0.81 -4.19 12.39
C ASP A 225 -0.44 -3.39 11.15
N ARG A 226 -1.19 -3.52 10.06
CA ARG A 226 -0.99 -2.72 8.86
C ARG A 226 -1.19 -1.22 9.13
N ARG A 227 -2.23 -0.83 9.87
CA ARG A 227 -2.45 0.57 10.26
C ARG A 227 -1.31 1.11 11.12
N ARG A 228 -0.78 0.31 12.05
CA ARG A 228 0.40 0.69 12.85
C ARG A 228 1.62 0.88 11.96
N ALA A 229 1.87 -0.02 11.02
CA ALA A 229 2.97 0.09 10.08
C ALA A 229 2.87 1.36 9.22
N VAL A 230 1.69 1.65 8.67
CA VAL A 230 1.44 2.88 7.90
C VAL A 230 1.69 4.12 8.74
N ARG A 231 1.23 4.13 9.99
CA ARG A 231 1.46 5.25 10.91
C ARG A 231 2.94 5.44 11.21
N ALA A 232 3.67 4.36 11.51
CA ALA A 232 5.11 4.43 11.77
C ALA A 232 5.90 4.95 10.56
N VAL A 233 5.54 4.53 9.35
CA VAL A 233 6.14 5.06 8.12
C VAL A 233 5.81 6.52 7.93
N ALA A 234 4.56 6.93 8.17
CA ALA A 234 4.13 8.32 8.03
C ALA A 234 4.84 9.25 9.03
N GLU A 235 4.97 8.82 10.28
CA GLU A 235 5.67 9.58 11.33
C GLU A 235 7.18 9.71 11.09
N SER A 236 7.75 8.80 10.30
CA SER A 236 9.18 8.76 9.97
C SER A 236 9.52 9.41 8.62
N SER A 237 8.54 10.03 7.96
CA SER A 237 8.69 10.56 6.59
C SER A 237 8.29 12.02 6.50
N ASP A 238 9.05 12.79 5.70
CA ASP A 238 8.71 14.20 5.39
C ASP A 238 7.54 14.27 4.39
N LEU A 239 7.47 13.28 3.48
CA LEU A 239 6.43 13.13 2.46
C LEU A 239 5.97 11.68 2.43
N VAL A 240 4.66 11.46 2.38
CA VAL A 240 4.07 10.12 2.26
C VAL A 240 3.33 9.99 0.93
N LEU A 241 3.70 9.01 0.15
CA LEU A 241 3.02 8.66 -1.09
C LEU A 241 2.08 7.48 -0.84
N VAL A 242 0.80 7.68 -1.07
CA VAL A 242 -0.24 6.68 -0.85
C VAL A 242 -0.96 6.38 -2.14
N SER A 243 -1.15 5.12 -2.47
CA SER A 243 -1.98 4.74 -3.63
C SER A 243 -3.39 5.30 -3.48
N ALA A 244 -3.88 5.99 -4.52
CA ALA A 244 -5.20 6.59 -4.51
C ALA A 244 -6.30 5.53 -4.32
N GLY A 245 -7.38 5.92 -3.63
CA GLY A 245 -8.44 4.99 -3.23
C GLY A 245 -8.07 4.11 -2.03
N SER A 246 -6.87 4.27 -1.46
CA SER A 246 -6.49 3.58 -0.24
C SER A 246 -7.20 4.19 0.97
N THR A 247 -8.00 3.38 1.66
CA THR A 247 -8.58 3.77 2.96
C THR A 247 -7.54 4.01 4.05
N LEU A 248 -6.27 3.62 3.79
CA LEU A 248 -5.15 3.85 4.69
C LEU A 248 -4.76 5.34 4.78
N ALA A 249 -5.12 6.17 3.80
CA ALA A 249 -4.91 7.60 3.84
C ALA A 249 -5.52 8.25 5.10
N ALA A 250 -6.68 7.77 5.54
CA ALA A 250 -7.33 8.22 6.78
C ALA A 250 -6.54 7.88 8.06
N SER A 251 -5.57 6.97 7.98
CA SER A 251 -4.70 6.58 9.11
C SER A 251 -3.48 7.49 9.25
N ILE A 252 -3.22 8.36 8.27
CA ILE A 252 -2.09 9.30 8.25
C ILE A 252 -2.54 10.59 8.93
N ARG A 253 -1.99 10.89 10.10
CA ARG A 253 -2.34 12.07 10.89
C ARG A 253 -1.27 13.16 10.88
N SER A 254 -0.09 12.87 10.37
CA SER A 254 1.06 13.78 10.38
C SER A 254 1.76 13.78 9.02
N GLY A 255 2.33 14.94 8.68
CA GLY A 255 3.14 15.12 7.48
C GLY A 255 2.33 15.45 6.21
N ALA A 256 3.07 15.84 5.18
CA ALA A 256 2.51 16.01 3.84
C ALA A 256 2.27 14.64 3.22
N PHE A 257 1.09 14.40 2.68
CA PHE A 257 0.83 13.18 1.90
C PHE A 257 0.27 13.52 0.54
N VAL A 258 0.63 12.71 -0.45
CA VAL A 258 0.12 12.79 -1.81
C VAL A 258 -0.55 11.46 -2.15
N ALA A 259 -1.83 11.52 -2.49
CA ALA A 259 -2.52 10.39 -3.07
C ALA A 259 -2.17 10.31 -4.56
N PHE A 260 -1.53 9.22 -4.99
CA PHE A 260 -1.14 9.08 -6.38
C PHE A 260 -1.96 8.01 -7.11
N ASN A 261 -2.42 8.37 -8.32
CA ASN A 261 -3.06 7.45 -9.28
C ASN A 261 -2.08 6.95 -10.34
N GLY A 262 -0.80 7.20 -10.14
CA GLY A 262 0.29 6.92 -11.05
C GLY A 262 1.38 7.98 -10.92
N LEU A 263 2.51 7.77 -11.59
CA LEU A 263 3.68 8.63 -11.49
C LEU A 263 3.44 10.06 -12.00
N ASN A 264 2.47 10.26 -12.87
CA ASN A 264 2.08 11.57 -13.38
C ASN A 264 1.40 12.48 -12.35
N ALA A 265 0.95 11.93 -11.23
CA ALA A 265 0.36 12.73 -10.15
C ALA A 265 1.40 13.39 -9.23
N LEU A 266 2.67 12.98 -9.30
CA LEU A 266 3.75 13.51 -8.46
C LEU A 266 4.33 14.80 -9.04
N ARG A 267 4.42 15.83 -8.20
CA ARG A 267 4.92 17.14 -8.59
C ARG A 267 6.33 17.38 -8.03
N PRO A 268 7.20 18.06 -8.81
CA PRO A 268 8.55 18.34 -8.35
C PRO A 268 8.58 19.14 -7.05
N GLU A 269 7.65 20.08 -6.85
CA GLU A 269 7.57 20.92 -5.65
C GLU A 269 7.31 20.12 -4.38
N GLU A 270 6.48 19.06 -4.48
CA GLU A 270 6.15 18.16 -3.37
C GLU A 270 7.36 17.31 -2.94
N ILE A 271 8.15 16.86 -3.93
CA ILE A 271 9.29 15.98 -3.69
C ILE A 271 10.55 16.77 -3.31
N ALA A 272 10.68 18.01 -3.79
CA ALA A 272 11.92 18.79 -3.65
C ALA A 272 12.38 18.95 -2.20
N ALA A 273 11.47 19.19 -1.28
CA ALA A 273 11.76 19.42 0.14
C ALA A 273 12.01 18.13 0.93
N ALA A 274 11.48 16.98 0.46
CA ALA A 274 11.48 15.73 1.21
C ALA A 274 12.87 15.05 1.18
N ALA A 275 13.47 14.83 2.35
CA ALA A 275 14.65 14.01 2.54
C ALA A 275 14.29 12.54 2.79
N THR A 276 13.17 12.31 3.47
CA THR A 276 12.62 10.97 3.71
C THR A 276 11.25 10.86 3.07
N VAL A 277 11.06 9.88 2.20
CA VAL A 277 9.79 9.63 1.50
C VAL A 277 9.25 8.26 1.90
N GLY A 278 8.07 8.23 2.49
CA GLY A 278 7.31 7.02 2.75
C GLY A 278 6.51 6.62 1.52
N VAL A 279 6.58 5.36 1.11
CA VAL A 279 5.77 4.82 0.02
C VAL A 279 4.86 3.74 0.57
N ILE A 280 3.55 3.97 0.53
CA ILE A 280 2.56 3.05 1.10
C ILE A 280 1.84 2.35 -0.04
N ALA A 281 2.16 1.07 -0.22
CA ALA A 281 1.48 0.20 -1.17
C ALA A 281 0.02 -0.06 -0.74
N PRO A 282 -0.89 -0.40 -1.66
CA PRO A 282 -2.26 -0.77 -1.32
C PRO A 282 -2.31 -1.98 -0.39
N LEU A 283 -3.38 -2.13 0.39
CA LEU A 283 -3.54 -3.24 1.34
C LEU A 283 -3.51 -4.60 0.64
N ARG A 284 -4.08 -4.66 -0.54
CA ARG A 284 -4.01 -5.81 -1.45
C ARG A 284 -3.43 -5.34 -2.76
N ALA A 285 -2.45 -6.05 -3.26
CA ALA A 285 -2.08 -5.89 -4.66
C ALA A 285 -3.29 -6.36 -5.48
N ALA A 286 -3.95 -5.45 -6.19
CA ALA A 286 -4.72 -5.86 -7.35
C ALA A 286 -3.74 -6.52 -8.33
N GLU A 287 -4.18 -7.50 -9.10
CA GLU A 287 -3.34 -8.08 -10.16
C GLU A 287 -2.75 -6.94 -10.98
N GLY A 288 -1.43 -6.82 -11.01
CA GLY A 288 -0.69 -5.72 -11.63
C GLY A 288 -0.31 -4.53 -10.72
N ALA A 289 -0.76 -4.45 -9.46
CA ALA A 289 -0.45 -3.33 -8.57
C ALA A 289 0.95 -3.42 -7.91
N VAL A 290 1.60 -4.57 -7.98
CA VAL A 290 3.00 -4.73 -7.52
C VAL A 290 3.92 -3.80 -8.31
N ASP A 291 3.66 -3.67 -9.61
CA ASP A 291 4.44 -2.82 -10.50
C ASP A 291 4.34 -1.31 -10.17
N ALA A 292 3.22 -0.86 -9.57
CA ALA A 292 3.02 0.56 -9.28
C ALA A 292 3.94 1.06 -8.14
N THR A 293 4.13 0.26 -7.07
CA THR A 293 5.01 0.66 -5.96
C THR A 293 6.47 0.65 -6.38
N ASP A 294 6.89 -0.41 -7.10
CA ASP A 294 8.25 -0.54 -7.60
C ASP A 294 8.55 0.54 -8.66
N ALA A 295 7.58 0.86 -9.51
CA ALA A 295 7.69 1.96 -10.47
C ALA A 295 7.87 3.32 -9.76
N VAL A 296 7.15 3.57 -8.65
CA VAL A 296 7.32 4.79 -7.84
C VAL A 296 8.69 4.83 -7.20
N VAL A 297 9.12 3.73 -6.57
CA VAL A 297 10.45 3.62 -5.94
C VAL A 297 11.56 3.85 -6.96
N GLY A 298 11.46 3.19 -8.13
CA GLY A 298 12.42 3.35 -9.21
C GLY A 298 12.47 4.77 -9.77
N ALA A 299 11.31 5.40 -9.98
CA ALA A 299 11.23 6.76 -10.51
C ALA A 299 11.81 7.81 -9.54
N ILE A 300 11.54 7.67 -8.23
CA ILE A 300 12.12 8.52 -7.20
C ILE A 300 13.62 8.27 -7.07
N GLY A 301 14.07 7.02 -7.22
CA GLY A 301 15.48 6.66 -7.31
C GLY A 301 16.21 7.36 -8.46
N GLY A 302 15.48 7.75 -9.52
CA GLY A 302 15.98 8.60 -10.61
C GLY A 302 16.15 10.09 -10.28
N LEU A 303 15.85 10.52 -9.03
CA LEU A 303 15.95 11.91 -8.57
C LEU A 303 17.09 12.11 -7.54
N GLY A 304 18.12 11.30 -7.59
CA GLY A 304 19.29 11.38 -6.73
C GLY A 304 19.58 10.07 -6.00
N PRO A 305 20.72 9.95 -5.35
CA PRO A 305 21.08 8.76 -4.59
C PRO A 305 20.03 8.41 -3.54
N VAL A 306 19.59 7.15 -3.48
CA VAL A 306 18.55 6.70 -2.54
C VAL A 306 19.02 5.50 -1.71
N SER A 307 18.65 5.50 -0.43
CA SER A 307 18.66 4.30 0.41
C SER A 307 17.22 3.83 0.59
N VAL A 308 16.93 2.55 0.33
CA VAL A 308 15.59 1.98 0.42
C VAL A 308 15.48 1.06 1.62
N ALA A 309 14.55 1.33 2.52
CA ALA A 309 14.21 0.48 3.64
C ALA A 309 12.78 -0.06 3.48
N TYR A 310 12.60 -1.36 3.66
CA TYR A 310 11.28 -1.98 3.61
C TYR A 310 10.74 -2.19 5.02
N HIS A 311 9.61 -1.55 5.33
CA HIS A 311 8.87 -1.82 6.55
C HIS A 311 7.95 -3.01 6.32
N ARG A 312 8.24 -4.12 7.00
CA ARG A 312 7.44 -5.36 6.91
C ARG A 312 6.56 -5.48 8.13
N THR A 313 5.28 -5.74 7.91
CA THR A 313 4.34 -6.11 8.97
C THR A 313 4.34 -7.63 9.10
N VAL A 314 4.69 -8.12 10.27
CA VAL A 314 4.59 -9.55 10.61
C VAL A 314 3.43 -9.69 11.59
N THR A 315 2.38 -10.41 11.19
CA THR A 315 1.27 -10.78 12.07
C THR A 315 1.34 -12.26 12.34
N GLU A 316 1.72 -12.63 13.56
CA GLU A 316 1.63 -14.01 14.00
C GLU A 316 0.19 -14.35 14.38
N VAL A 317 -0.34 -15.34 13.70
CA VAL A 317 -1.67 -15.87 13.97
C VAL A 317 -1.50 -17.16 14.75
N ALA A 318 -1.70 -17.12 16.08
CA ALA A 318 -1.74 -18.34 16.86
C ALA A 318 -3.00 -19.15 16.49
N THR A 319 -2.78 -20.38 16.11
CA THR A 319 -3.85 -21.34 15.79
C THR A 319 -4.35 -22.08 17.02
N ASP A 320 -3.55 -22.11 18.10
CA ASP A 320 -3.85 -22.78 19.36
C ASP A 320 -3.52 -21.87 20.55
N VAL A 321 -4.56 -21.48 21.28
CA VAL A 321 -4.44 -20.63 22.48
C VAL A 321 -3.67 -21.33 23.60
N LEU A 322 -3.80 -22.65 23.73
CA LEU A 322 -3.13 -23.43 24.77
C LEU A 322 -1.62 -23.55 24.50
N ALA A 323 -1.18 -23.46 23.27
CA ALA A 323 0.25 -23.46 22.92
C ALA A 323 1.00 -22.22 23.45
N ARG A 324 0.29 -21.16 23.80
CA ARG A 324 0.88 -19.92 24.37
C ARG A 324 1.07 -19.99 25.89
N THR A 325 0.51 -20.95 26.56
CA THR A 325 0.70 -21.09 28.00
C THR A 325 2.07 -21.75 28.21
N PRO A 326 3.10 -21.02 28.74
CA PRO A 326 4.37 -21.65 29.04
C PRO A 326 4.07 -22.79 30.05
N ARG A 327 4.45 -24.01 29.71
CA ARG A 327 4.44 -25.09 30.66
C ARG A 327 5.30 -24.63 31.83
N ARG A 328 4.70 -24.44 33.00
CA ARG A 328 5.45 -24.18 34.20
C ARG A 328 6.43 -25.35 34.41
N PRO A 329 7.71 -25.02 34.74
CA PRO A 329 8.70 -26.03 35.03
C PRO A 329 8.29 -26.90 36.22
#